data_ecae214429cd126dd0880774b3daab7f
#
_entry.id   ecae214429cd126dd0880774b3daab7f
#
_cell.length_a   1.000
_cell.length_b   1.000
_cell.length_c   1.000
_cell.angle_alpha   90.00
_cell.angle_beta   90.00
_cell.angle_gamma   90.00
#
_symmetry.space_group_name_H-M   'P 1'
#
loop_
_entity.id
_entity.type
_entity.pdbx_description
1 polymer ?
#
loop_
_entity_poly.entity_id
_entity_poly.type
_entity_poly.pdbx_seq_one_letter_code
_entity_poly.pdbx_strand_id
1 'polypeptide(L)'
;MLPVYGQSHFHCQGCNTYDFPTGINQTEESITPTGKKTGFDCPRCQVSLEVGTLNGGVQVCFCQNCRGYVVDNDTFGHIAITLRGNYSGADDKPTPIDPKQLDDTQTCPACLYKMDAHPYYGPGSVVIDSCIHCRLVWLDHGELGRIIRAPGPRPGNRYGR
;
A
#
# COMPACT_ATOMS: atom_id res chain seq x y z
N MET A 1 -7.84 20.57 -1.82
CA MET A 1 -7.40 19.17 -1.70
C MET A 1 -8.58 18.29 -1.34
N LEU A 2 -8.72 17.17 -2.01
CA LEU A 2 -9.78 16.20 -1.72
C LEU A 2 -9.21 15.07 -0.87
N PRO A 3 -9.95 14.56 0.13
CA PRO A 3 -9.52 13.36 0.84
C PRO A 3 -9.52 12.19 -0.13
N VAL A 4 -8.47 11.38 -0.09
CA VAL A 4 -8.45 10.10 -0.79
C VAL A 4 -9.20 9.10 0.07
N TYR A 5 -10.26 8.52 -0.48
CA TYR A 5 -11.15 7.63 0.26
C TYR A 5 -10.39 6.49 0.94
N GLY A 6 -10.59 6.35 2.24
CA GLY A 6 -9.91 5.33 3.06
C GLY A 6 -8.40 5.52 3.23
N GLN A 7 -7.84 6.61 2.74
CA GLN A 7 -6.42 6.93 2.84
C GLN A 7 -6.17 7.99 3.91
N SER A 8 -4.97 7.99 4.46
CA SER A 8 -4.56 8.94 5.50
C SER A 8 -3.91 10.21 4.94
N HIS A 9 -4.26 10.59 3.73
CA HIS A 9 -3.68 11.75 3.06
C HIS A 9 -4.69 12.48 2.17
N PHE A 10 -4.32 13.67 1.75
CA PHE A 10 -5.09 14.47 0.81
C PHE A 10 -4.33 14.61 -0.51
N HIS A 11 -5.05 14.59 -1.61
CA HIS A 11 -4.50 14.73 -2.95
C HIS A 11 -5.09 15.95 -3.66
N CYS A 12 -4.23 16.80 -4.22
CA CYS A 12 -4.64 17.90 -5.08
C CYS A 12 -4.58 17.45 -6.54
N GLN A 13 -5.73 17.29 -7.17
CA GLN A 13 -5.82 16.86 -8.56
C GLN A 13 -5.27 17.91 -9.53
N GLY A 14 -5.27 19.19 -9.14
CA GLY A 14 -4.80 20.26 -10.01
C GLY A 14 -3.28 20.33 -10.14
N CYS A 15 -2.55 20.15 -9.04
CA CYS A 15 -1.09 20.21 -9.03
C CYS A 15 -0.40 18.87 -8.74
N ASN A 16 -1.19 17.81 -8.58
CA ASN A 16 -0.74 16.45 -8.25
C ASN A 16 0.14 16.38 -6.99
N THR A 17 -0.12 17.24 -6.02
CA THR A 17 0.56 17.20 -4.72
C THR A 17 -0.23 16.40 -3.70
N TYR A 18 0.49 15.82 -2.75
CA TYR A 18 -0.07 15.03 -1.66
C TYR A 18 0.28 15.69 -0.33
N ASP A 19 -0.68 15.73 0.57
CA ASP A 19 -0.49 16.19 1.96
C ASP A 19 -0.72 15.03 2.91
N PHE A 20 0.27 14.76 3.75
CA PHE A 20 0.25 13.68 4.75
C PHE A 20 0.21 14.30 6.14
N PRO A 21 -0.99 14.45 6.73
CA PRO A 21 -1.11 15.02 8.07
C PRO A 21 -0.26 14.24 9.08
N THR A 22 0.51 14.95 9.87
CA THR A 22 1.33 14.37 10.93
C THR A 22 0.43 13.82 12.05
N GLY A 23 0.69 12.62 12.51
CA GLY A 23 0.01 12.01 13.66
C GLY A 23 -0.91 10.84 13.35
N ILE A 24 -1.09 10.48 12.08
CA ILE A 24 -1.83 9.27 11.71
C ILE A 24 -0.83 8.14 11.46
N ASN A 25 -0.71 7.25 12.44
CA ASN A 25 -0.05 5.92 12.42
C ASN A 25 0.98 5.67 11.29
N GLN A 26 2.10 6.42 11.33
CA GLN A 26 3.21 6.19 10.41
C GLN A 26 4.03 4.93 10.76
N THR A 27 3.71 4.27 11.89
CA THR A 27 4.49 3.15 12.42
C THR A 27 4.34 1.86 11.64
N GLU A 28 3.25 1.70 10.90
CA GLU A 28 2.95 0.45 10.19
C GLU A 28 3.54 0.42 8.76
N GLU A 29 3.74 1.59 8.16
CA GLU A 29 4.30 1.74 6.81
C GLU A 29 5.46 2.75 6.80
N SER A 30 6.51 2.43 7.56
CA SER A 30 7.71 3.27 7.57
C SER A 30 8.66 2.83 6.45
N ILE A 31 8.89 3.70 5.47
CA ILE A 31 9.85 3.47 4.40
C ILE A 31 11.07 4.36 4.62
N THR A 32 12.24 3.73 4.71
CA THR A 32 13.52 4.42 4.80
C THR A 32 14.18 4.44 3.42
N PRO A 33 14.41 5.64 2.83
CA PRO A 33 15.10 5.75 1.55
C PRO A 33 16.54 5.25 1.62
N THR A 34 17.00 4.59 0.57
CA THR A 34 18.42 4.22 0.42
C THR A 34 19.21 5.22 -0.41
N GLY A 35 18.53 6.19 -1.04
CA GLY A 35 19.13 7.15 -1.98
C GLY A 35 19.37 6.60 -3.37
N LYS A 36 19.05 5.34 -3.62
CA LYS A 36 19.23 4.67 -4.90
C LYS A 36 17.99 4.79 -5.75
N LYS A 37 18.12 5.32 -6.97
CA LYS A 37 17.01 5.41 -7.92
C LYS A 37 16.86 4.11 -8.71
N THR A 38 15.61 3.82 -9.10
CA THR A 38 15.28 2.74 -10.00
C THR A 38 15.11 3.27 -11.42
N GLY A 39 15.01 2.39 -12.40
CA GLY A 39 14.61 2.77 -13.77
C GLY A 39 13.10 2.85 -13.97
N PHE A 40 12.30 2.80 -12.92
CA PHE A 40 10.84 2.78 -12.97
C PHE A 40 10.24 4.10 -12.55
N ASP A 41 9.13 4.48 -13.18
CA ASP A 41 8.39 5.69 -12.83
C ASP A 41 7.12 5.35 -12.03
N CYS A 42 6.78 6.25 -11.11
CA CYS A 42 5.55 6.13 -10.34
C CYS A 42 4.33 6.19 -11.26
N PRO A 43 3.41 5.24 -11.18
CA PRO A 43 2.23 5.24 -12.04
C PRO A 43 1.27 6.39 -11.77
N ARG A 44 1.31 6.98 -10.57
CA ARG A 44 0.47 8.13 -10.21
C ARG A 44 1.13 9.48 -10.46
N CYS A 45 2.43 9.60 -10.22
CA CYS A 45 3.14 10.89 -10.20
C CYS A 45 4.08 11.09 -11.39
N GLN A 46 4.42 10.03 -12.12
CA GLN A 46 5.37 10.03 -13.23
C GLN A 46 6.80 10.47 -12.83
N VAL A 47 7.11 10.43 -11.54
CA VAL A 47 8.47 10.64 -11.02
C VAL A 47 9.16 9.29 -10.80
N SER A 48 10.50 9.30 -10.88
CA SER A 48 11.29 8.08 -10.68
C SER A 48 11.08 7.49 -9.29
N LEU A 49 10.81 6.19 -9.23
CA LEU A 49 10.75 5.45 -7.97
C LEU A 49 12.16 5.27 -7.40
N GLU A 50 12.24 5.29 -6.07
CA GLU A 50 13.48 5.06 -5.33
C GLU A 50 13.42 3.75 -4.58
N VAL A 51 14.60 3.15 -4.38
CA VAL A 51 14.73 1.98 -3.53
C VAL A 51 14.62 2.42 -2.06
N GLY A 52 13.81 1.74 -1.30
CA GLY A 52 13.64 1.95 0.12
C GLY A 52 13.47 0.64 0.87
N THR A 53 13.52 0.73 2.18
CA THR A 53 13.30 -0.39 3.08
C THR A 53 12.03 -0.17 3.88
N LEU A 54 11.06 -1.05 3.72
CA LEU A 54 9.80 -1.02 4.46
C LEU A 54 10.00 -1.67 5.84
N ASN A 55 9.69 -0.91 6.89
CA ASN A 55 9.79 -1.34 8.29
C ASN A 55 11.17 -1.95 8.65
N GLY A 56 12.24 -1.46 8.01
CA GLY A 56 13.60 -1.90 8.27
C GLY A 56 13.98 -3.29 7.75
N GLY A 57 13.11 -3.97 6.99
CA GLY A 57 13.34 -5.36 6.60
C GLY A 57 13.13 -5.70 5.13
N VAL A 58 12.20 -5.05 4.46
CA VAL A 58 11.78 -5.41 3.10
C VAL A 58 12.12 -4.32 2.12
N GLN A 59 12.77 -4.71 1.03
CA GLN A 59 13.09 -3.78 -0.05
C GLN A 59 11.84 -3.52 -0.90
N VAL A 60 11.56 -2.26 -1.13
CA VAL A 60 10.48 -1.77 -1.98
C VAL A 60 10.98 -0.69 -2.93
N CYS A 61 10.22 -0.40 -3.98
CA CYS A 61 10.44 0.77 -4.82
C CYS A 61 9.30 1.75 -4.56
N PHE A 62 9.60 2.94 -4.06
CA PHE A 62 8.60 3.87 -3.58
C PHE A 62 8.70 5.24 -4.24
N CYS A 63 7.58 5.97 -4.21
CA CYS A 63 7.48 7.34 -4.68
C CYS A 63 7.58 8.30 -3.50
N GLN A 64 8.52 9.24 -3.55
CA GLN A 64 8.64 10.26 -2.51
C GLN A 64 7.47 11.24 -2.50
N ASN A 65 6.80 11.43 -3.64
CA ASN A 65 5.69 12.37 -3.74
C ASN A 65 4.40 11.80 -3.13
N CYS A 66 3.89 10.68 -3.65
CA CYS A 66 2.64 10.10 -3.16
C CYS A 66 2.81 9.03 -2.07
N ARG A 67 4.03 8.63 -1.78
CA ARG A 67 4.41 7.56 -0.84
C ARG A 67 3.80 6.20 -1.16
N GLY A 68 3.28 6.01 -2.36
CA GLY A 68 2.93 4.69 -2.87
C GLY A 68 4.18 3.90 -3.21
N TYR A 69 4.07 2.61 -3.24
CA TYR A 69 5.21 1.73 -3.50
C TYR A 69 4.82 0.45 -4.21
N VAL A 70 5.78 -0.16 -4.86
CA VAL A 70 5.65 -1.46 -5.48
C VAL A 70 6.50 -2.48 -4.74
N VAL A 71 5.95 -3.68 -4.58
CA VAL A 71 6.59 -4.81 -3.91
C VAL A 71 6.26 -6.10 -4.66
N ASP A 72 7.13 -7.08 -4.56
CA ASP A 72 6.88 -8.42 -5.07
C ASP A 72 5.66 -9.06 -4.41
N ASN A 73 4.85 -9.77 -5.19
CA ASN A 73 3.59 -10.34 -4.72
C ASN A 73 3.77 -11.36 -3.57
N ASP A 74 4.78 -12.21 -3.65
CA ASP A 74 5.03 -13.21 -2.59
C ASP A 74 5.51 -12.52 -1.32
N THR A 75 6.37 -11.53 -1.46
CA THR A 75 6.85 -10.69 -0.36
C THR A 75 5.69 -9.93 0.28
N PHE A 76 4.79 -9.36 -0.52
CA PHE A 76 3.60 -8.68 0.00
C PHE A 76 2.73 -9.60 0.87
N GLY A 77 2.45 -10.82 0.38
CA GLY A 77 1.69 -11.80 1.16
C GLY A 77 2.34 -12.11 2.51
N HIS A 78 3.65 -12.28 2.51
CA HIS A 78 4.43 -12.53 3.72
C HIS A 78 4.38 -11.38 4.72
N ILE A 79 4.56 -10.15 4.23
CA ILE A 79 4.47 -8.93 5.05
C ILE A 79 3.09 -8.80 5.68
N ALA A 80 2.04 -8.94 4.87
CA ALA A 80 0.66 -8.79 5.35
C ALA A 80 0.35 -9.79 6.47
N ILE A 81 0.72 -11.04 6.29
CA ILE A 81 0.53 -12.10 7.30
C ILE A 81 1.31 -11.77 8.58
N THR A 82 2.59 -11.44 8.44
CA THR A 82 3.48 -11.19 9.59
C THR A 82 3.01 -9.96 10.38
N LEU A 83 2.75 -8.86 9.71
CA LEU A 83 2.36 -7.62 10.38
C LEU A 83 0.97 -7.72 10.99
N ARG A 84 0.03 -8.41 10.36
CA ARG A 84 -1.27 -8.69 10.97
C ARG A 84 -1.13 -9.54 12.24
N GLY A 85 -0.27 -10.57 12.19
CA GLY A 85 -0.03 -11.44 13.35
C GLY A 85 0.59 -10.72 14.54
N ASN A 86 1.45 -9.73 14.27
CA ASN A 86 2.15 -8.95 15.30
C ASN A 86 1.37 -7.73 15.81
N TYR A 87 0.28 -7.37 15.13
CA TYR A 87 -0.51 -6.20 15.51
C TYR A 87 -1.37 -6.49 16.75
N SER A 88 -1.25 -5.63 17.76
CA SER A 88 -1.97 -5.74 19.03
C SER A 88 -2.89 -4.56 19.32
N GLY A 89 -2.99 -3.60 18.40
CA GLY A 89 -3.87 -2.44 18.54
C GLY A 89 -5.33 -2.75 18.26
N ALA A 90 -6.16 -1.71 18.31
CA ALA A 90 -7.58 -1.81 18.00
C ALA A 90 -7.79 -2.07 16.50
N ASP A 91 -8.81 -2.89 16.18
CA ASP A 91 -9.22 -3.10 14.81
C ASP A 91 -9.93 -1.86 14.25
N ASP A 92 -9.74 -1.61 12.96
CA ASP A 92 -10.51 -0.62 12.23
C ASP A 92 -11.97 -1.10 12.09
N LYS A 93 -12.88 -0.15 11.94
CA LYS A 93 -14.27 -0.49 11.61
C LYS A 93 -14.32 -1.11 10.20
N PRO A 94 -15.12 -2.15 9.98
CA PRO A 94 -15.32 -2.70 8.65
C PRO A 94 -15.86 -1.63 7.70
N THR A 95 -15.23 -1.50 6.54
CA THR A 95 -15.67 -0.60 5.47
C THR A 95 -15.98 -1.40 4.21
N PRO A 96 -17.09 -1.10 3.52
CA PRO A 96 -17.40 -1.75 2.25
C PRO A 96 -16.40 -1.33 1.17
N ILE A 97 -16.27 -2.16 0.15
CA ILE A 97 -15.48 -1.82 -1.04
C ILE A 97 -16.14 -0.64 -1.75
N ASP A 98 -15.36 0.39 -2.06
CA ASP A 98 -15.81 1.46 -2.95
C ASP A 98 -15.64 1.00 -4.40
N PRO A 99 -16.73 0.89 -5.19
CA PRO A 99 -16.65 0.48 -6.58
C PRO A 99 -15.70 1.34 -7.44
N LYS A 100 -15.54 2.61 -7.10
CA LYS A 100 -14.62 3.52 -7.79
C LYS A 100 -13.17 3.09 -7.69
N GLN A 101 -12.78 2.43 -6.59
CA GLN A 101 -11.44 1.90 -6.44
C GLN A 101 -11.14 0.75 -7.41
N LEU A 102 -12.16 -0.02 -7.79
CA LEU A 102 -12.01 -1.10 -8.78
C LEU A 102 -11.82 -0.56 -10.20
N ASP A 103 -12.29 0.65 -10.48
CA ASP A 103 -12.14 1.31 -11.77
C ASP A 103 -10.84 2.14 -11.86
N ASP A 104 -10.28 2.55 -10.73
CA ASP A 104 -9.04 3.32 -10.64
C ASP A 104 -7.82 2.40 -10.69
N THR A 105 -7.51 1.90 -11.86
CA THR A 105 -6.41 0.96 -12.07
C THR A 105 -5.10 1.69 -12.43
N GLN A 106 -3.99 1.15 -11.93
CA GLN A 106 -2.66 1.69 -12.20
C GLN A 106 -1.97 0.96 -13.35
N THR A 107 -0.95 1.61 -13.92
CA THR A 107 -0.05 1.00 -14.89
C THR A 107 1.13 0.38 -14.15
N CYS A 108 1.52 -0.85 -14.49
CA CYS A 108 2.69 -1.48 -13.89
C CYS A 108 3.95 -0.69 -14.22
N PRO A 109 4.73 -0.26 -13.22
CA PRO A 109 5.94 0.52 -13.49
C PRO A 109 7.03 -0.27 -14.21
N ALA A 110 6.98 -1.59 -14.19
CA ALA A 110 7.98 -2.44 -14.83
C ALA A 110 7.64 -2.78 -16.29
N CYS A 111 6.42 -3.26 -16.58
CA CYS A 111 6.05 -3.68 -17.93
C CYS A 111 5.14 -2.69 -18.67
N LEU A 112 4.64 -1.68 -18.00
CA LEU A 112 3.74 -0.63 -18.52
C LEU A 112 2.35 -1.14 -18.95
N TYR A 113 2.02 -2.38 -18.67
CA TYR A 113 0.65 -2.87 -18.84
C TYR A 113 -0.24 -2.42 -17.69
N LYS A 114 -1.53 -2.32 -17.98
CA LYS A 114 -2.54 -2.00 -16.98
C LYS A 114 -2.59 -3.11 -15.92
N MET A 115 -2.52 -2.72 -14.65
CA MET A 115 -2.66 -3.64 -13.54
C MET A 115 -4.12 -3.97 -13.26
N ASP A 116 -4.38 -5.07 -12.57
CA ASP A 116 -5.71 -5.44 -12.11
C ASP A 116 -5.96 -4.86 -10.73
N ALA A 117 -6.99 -4.02 -10.60
CA ALA A 117 -7.49 -3.58 -9.32
C ALA A 117 -8.46 -4.62 -8.78
N HIS A 118 -8.18 -5.15 -7.60
CA HIS A 118 -9.02 -6.18 -6.99
C HIS A 118 -8.95 -6.11 -5.47
N PRO A 119 -9.96 -6.64 -4.76
CA PRO A 119 -9.87 -6.74 -3.31
C PRO A 119 -8.68 -7.61 -2.90
N TYR A 120 -7.98 -7.18 -1.86
CA TYR A 120 -7.05 -8.06 -1.17
C TYR A 120 -7.84 -9.25 -0.61
N TYR A 121 -7.44 -10.46 -0.94
CA TYR A 121 -8.14 -11.69 -0.53
C TYR A 121 -7.91 -12.05 0.94
N GLY A 122 -7.98 -11.06 1.79
CA GLY A 122 -7.86 -11.16 3.22
C GLY A 122 -8.86 -10.21 3.90
N PRO A 123 -8.76 -10.06 5.22
CA PRO A 123 -9.64 -9.17 5.95
C PRO A 123 -9.53 -7.71 5.48
N GLY A 124 -10.63 -6.98 5.52
CA GLY A 124 -10.68 -5.53 5.39
C GLY A 124 -11.10 -4.97 4.05
N SER A 125 -11.40 -5.78 3.06
CA SER A 125 -11.91 -5.31 1.76
C SER A 125 -11.06 -4.18 1.13
N VAL A 126 -9.74 -4.23 1.32
CA VAL A 126 -8.81 -3.26 0.73
C VAL A 126 -8.58 -3.62 -0.73
N VAL A 127 -8.76 -2.64 -1.61
CA VAL A 127 -8.47 -2.81 -3.04
C VAL A 127 -7.01 -2.51 -3.30
N ILE A 128 -6.33 -3.42 -3.97
CA ILE A 128 -4.93 -3.30 -4.38
C ILE A 128 -4.80 -3.48 -5.89
N ASP A 129 -3.69 -3.04 -6.43
CA ASP A 129 -3.36 -3.21 -7.85
C ASP A 129 -2.26 -4.26 -8.03
N SER A 130 -2.49 -5.24 -8.89
CA SER A 130 -1.54 -6.33 -9.14
C SER A 130 -1.21 -6.46 -10.62
N CYS A 131 0.07 -6.70 -10.91
CA CYS A 131 0.53 -7.07 -12.25
C CYS A 131 0.79 -8.57 -12.30
N ILE A 132 -0.01 -9.29 -13.10
CA ILE A 132 0.15 -10.74 -13.26
C ILE A 132 1.41 -11.12 -14.06
N HIS A 133 1.88 -10.23 -14.93
CA HIS A 133 3.06 -10.47 -15.76
C HIS A 133 4.37 -10.36 -14.96
N CYS A 134 4.46 -9.31 -14.12
CA CYS A 134 5.67 -9.03 -13.34
C CYS A 134 5.58 -9.56 -11.91
N ARG A 135 4.41 -10.05 -11.48
CA ARG A 135 4.14 -10.49 -10.11
C ARG A 135 4.44 -9.39 -9.08
N LEU A 136 4.02 -8.17 -9.39
CA LEU A 136 4.18 -7.00 -8.55
C LEU A 136 2.83 -6.54 -8.04
N VAL A 137 2.86 -5.97 -6.84
CA VAL A 137 1.71 -5.31 -6.20
C VAL A 137 2.07 -3.85 -5.99
N TRP A 138 1.20 -2.95 -6.45
CA TRP A 138 1.25 -1.53 -6.10
C TRP A 138 0.36 -1.27 -4.91
N LEU A 139 0.90 -0.59 -3.91
CA LEU A 139 0.18 -0.16 -2.72
C LEU A 139 0.23 1.36 -2.62
N ASP A 140 -0.93 1.97 -2.56
CA ASP A 140 -1.04 3.37 -2.18
C ASP A 140 -0.75 3.54 -0.69
N HIS A 141 -0.26 4.72 -0.31
CA HIS A 141 0.04 5.01 1.09
C HIS A 141 -1.18 4.76 1.98
N GLY A 142 -0.99 3.99 3.04
CA GLY A 142 -2.03 3.64 4.00
C GLY A 142 -2.79 2.33 3.73
N GLU A 143 -2.68 1.74 2.54
CA GLU A 143 -3.38 0.49 2.23
C GLU A 143 -2.86 -0.69 3.05
N LEU A 144 -1.55 -0.82 3.22
CA LEU A 144 -0.98 -1.85 4.08
C LEU A 144 -1.43 -1.67 5.53
N GLY A 145 -1.44 -0.45 6.05
CA GLY A 145 -1.94 -0.16 7.39
C GLY A 145 -3.40 -0.57 7.57
N ARG A 146 -4.24 -0.34 6.57
CA ARG A 146 -5.64 -0.77 6.58
C ARG A 146 -5.76 -2.30 6.59
N ILE A 147 -4.92 -3.01 5.85
CA ILE A 147 -4.87 -4.47 5.88
C ILE A 147 -4.45 -4.97 7.27
N ILE A 148 -3.45 -4.34 7.88
CA ILE A 148 -2.94 -4.73 9.20
C ILE A 148 -4.01 -4.54 10.28
N ARG A 149 -4.72 -3.42 10.27
CA ARG A 149 -5.75 -3.08 11.27
C ARG A 149 -7.12 -3.66 10.96
N ALA A 150 -7.31 -4.29 9.82
CA ALA A 150 -8.61 -4.84 9.45
C ALA A 150 -9.09 -5.88 10.47
N PRO A 151 -10.41 -5.89 10.78
CA PRO A 151 -10.97 -6.89 11.67
C PRO A 151 -10.88 -8.29 11.04
N GLY A 152 -10.92 -9.31 11.88
CA GLY A 152 -10.92 -10.70 11.45
C GLY A 152 -9.75 -11.50 11.99
N PRO A 153 -9.61 -12.76 11.55
CA PRO A 153 -8.57 -13.67 12.05
C PRO A 153 -7.15 -13.10 11.86
N ARG A 154 -6.32 -13.27 12.89
CA ARG A 154 -4.90 -12.91 12.84
C ARG A 154 -4.05 -14.16 12.90
N PRO A 155 -3.14 -14.37 11.92
CA PRO A 155 -2.21 -15.49 11.96
C PRO A 155 -1.36 -15.42 13.23
N GLY A 156 -1.12 -16.54 13.87
CA GLY A 156 -0.31 -16.61 15.10
C GLY A 156 -1.11 -16.48 16.40
N ASN A 157 -2.35 -16.04 16.36
CA ASN A 157 -3.19 -15.91 17.54
C ASN A 157 -4.07 -17.16 17.81
N ARG A 158 -3.58 -18.35 17.38
CA ARG A 158 -4.30 -19.61 17.64
C ARG A 158 -4.33 -20.02 19.10
N TYR A 159 -3.61 -19.29 19.96
CA TYR A 159 -3.54 -19.54 21.40
C TYR A 159 -3.83 -18.29 22.24
N GLY A 160 -4.59 -17.35 21.66
CA GLY A 160 -5.13 -16.23 22.42
C GLY A 160 -6.13 -16.77 23.47
N ARG A 161 -5.66 -16.88 24.66
CA ARG A 161 -6.53 -17.01 25.83
C ARG A 161 -6.98 -15.63 26.29
#